data_de8a56ffa62b9210ae813017896c9f26
#
_entry.id   de8a56ffa62b9210ae813017896c9f26
#
_cell.length_a   1.000
_cell.length_b   1.000
_cell.length_c   1.000
_cell.angle_alpha   90.00
_cell.angle_beta   90.00
_cell.angle_gamma   90.00
#
_symmetry.space_group_name_H-M   'P 1'
#
loop_
_entity.id
_entity.type
_entity.pdbx_description
1 polymer ?
#
loop_
_entity_poly.entity_id
_entity_poly.type
_entity_poly.pdbx_seq_one_letter_code
_entity_poly.pdbx_strand_id
1 'polypeptide(L)'
;MKPWRMGLPVVAVGMLALASPLADAQAPLTRICGETKAPACSAVRGDRSEGWLQQTRSEVMARNGIVSTVQPLAAQAGLRILQQGGNAIDAAVATAAMLNVVFPGNVGIGGDLFALIYVAKEKKVYQLNASGIAPAGLTLERMQSLGYKANPANFGPGSGMPPGGILTVTVPGSLWGWQEVLTRFGTKTFKEVLQPAVDYADQGFPVTEEIASLWRMKNALPLQACCTQVDPDSVKAFYVNGKAPVAGTIFRNPDLAKAFRLIQQQGRDAFYKGEIARAIIAKSQALGGPMTLEDLANYKGEWVTPASTAYHGEFTVYGTRAPSQAWGIVEALNVLEQCVPTWYPGQTLPSLGPANPLYWHALIETKKVVYGDVYGHNADPNAVPVPLDMLTSKPHAASLCSKVNPNRAGATSSIKGDADGTGDTIYLAAADRWGNMVSWINSNFAGWGSGITVPGYGFVLHNRGGLFTLDPKSPNVIAGNKRPYNTLSAVLVMQSGRPLLVTGQHGGDQQGQGNMQVLVNILDLGANMQAAGDMARFSHNQVRNELQMESQLFQLVGARLKSMGHAVKSSDGSPVGGFEGIMFTPEAGASPGCAAADAKCTAPIAGFYRAGSNFREDGLAAGF
;
A
#
# COMPACT_ATOMS: atom_id res chain seq x y z
N MET A 1 -57.84 -52.10 48.37
CA MET A 1 -57.74 -50.86 49.13
C MET A 1 -56.27 -50.45 49.21
N LYS A 2 -55.87 -49.40 48.55
CA LYS A 2 -54.50 -48.89 48.54
C LYS A 2 -54.36 -47.76 49.53
N PRO A 3 -53.28 -47.67 50.31
CA PRO A 3 -53.03 -46.48 51.14
C PRO A 3 -52.25 -45.43 50.34
N TRP A 4 -52.70 -44.19 50.47
CA TRP A 4 -52.02 -42.96 50.01
C TRP A 4 -50.76 -42.72 50.84
N ARG A 5 -49.64 -42.38 50.16
CA ARG A 5 -48.47 -41.74 50.78
C ARG A 5 -48.39 -40.29 50.34
N MET A 6 -48.53 -39.37 51.29
CA MET A 6 -48.20 -37.96 51.14
C MET A 6 -46.67 -37.80 51.14
N GLY A 7 -46.15 -37.23 50.05
CA GLY A 7 -44.76 -36.73 49.99
C GLY A 7 -44.74 -35.23 50.16
N LEU A 8 -43.98 -34.75 51.13
CA LEU A 8 -43.66 -33.34 51.35
C LEU A 8 -42.80 -32.81 50.25
N PRO A 9 -42.99 -31.57 49.78
CA PRO A 9 -42.08 -30.97 48.79
C PRO A 9 -40.83 -30.43 49.53
N VAL A 10 -39.66 -30.91 49.12
CA VAL A 10 -38.37 -30.29 49.44
C VAL A 10 -38.22 -29.04 48.57
N VAL A 11 -38.27 -27.88 49.21
CA VAL A 11 -37.91 -26.60 48.57
C VAL A 11 -36.38 -26.54 48.47
N ALA A 12 -35.88 -26.81 47.29
CA ALA A 12 -34.49 -26.52 46.94
C ALA A 12 -34.35 -25.02 46.67
N VAL A 13 -33.74 -24.31 47.60
CA VAL A 13 -33.29 -22.94 47.38
C VAL A 13 -32.11 -22.99 46.42
N GLY A 14 -32.39 -22.76 45.16
CA GLY A 14 -31.37 -22.56 44.14
C GLY A 14 -30.67 -21.22 44.38
N MET A 15 -29.42 -21.24 44.80
CA MET A 15 -28.54 -20.09 44.67
C MET A 15 -28.37 -19.80 43.17
N LEU A 16 -29.05 -18.78 42.68
CA LEU A 16 -28.69 -18.12 41.44
C LEU A 16 -27.34 -17.45 41.68
N ALA A 17 -26.26 -18.13 41.28
CA ALA A 17 -25.00 -17.46 41.00
C ALA A 17 -25.26 -16.51 39.82
N LEU A 18 -25.35 -15.21 40.12
CA LEU A 18 -25.22 -14.15 39.15
C LEU A 18 -23.81 -14.30 38.54
N ALA A 19 -23.69 -15.10 37.47
CA ALA A 19 -22.57 -15.02 36.56
C ALA A 19 -22.68 -13.63 35.92
N SER A 20 -21.88 -12.69 36.41
CA SER A 20 -21.57 -11.49 35.66
C SER A 20 -21.17 -11.94 34.25
N PRO A 21 -21.68 -11.34 33.16
CA PRO A 21 -21.10 -11.58 31.87
C PRO A 21 -19.65 -11.09 32.01
N LEU A 22 -18.72 -12.04 32.06
CA LEU A 22 -17.35 -11.76 31.77
C LEU A 22 -17.42 -11.12 30.38
N ALA A 23 -17.11 -9.82 30.34
CA ALA A 23 -16.87 -9.13 29.08
C ALA A 23 -16.03 -10.09 28.24
N ASP A 24 -16.54 -10.47 27.07
CA ASP A 24 -15.76 -11.22 26.10
C ASP A 24 -14.47 -10.41 25.89
N ALA A 25 -13.44 -10.79 26.62
CA ALA A 25 -12.12 -10.26 26.38
C ALA A 25 -11.87 -10.52 24.90
N GLN A 26 -11.75 -9.46 24.12
CA GLN A 26 -11.49 -9.53 22.69
C GLN A 26 -10.44 -10.61 22.49
N ALA A 27 -10.80 -11.63 21.73
CA ALA A 27 -9.88 -12.73 21.45
C ALA A 27 -8.60 -12.11 20.89
N PRO A 28 -7.43 -12.44 21.45
CA PRO A 28 -6.20 -11.80 20.99
C PRO A 28 -6.10 -11.96 19.48
N LEU A 29 -5.79 -10.89 18.78
CA LEU A 29 -5.65 -10.87 17.31
C LEU A 29 -4.65 -11.89 16.78
N THR A 30 -3.87 -12.46 17.67
CA THR A 30 -2.94 -13.56 17.40
C THR A 30 -3.62 -14.91 17.26
N ARG A 31 -4.92 -15.06 17.56
CA ARG A 31 -5.62 -16.33 17.41
C ARG A 31 -5.90 -16.64 15.94
N ILE A 32 -5.69 -17.91 15.60
CA ILE A 32 -5.97 -18.43 14.27
C ILE A 32 -7.48 -18.60 14.10
N CYS A 33 -8.02 -18.22 12.95
CA CYS A 33 -9.40 -18.57 12.58
C CYS A 33 -9.59 -20.10 12.65
N GLY A 34 -10.61 -20.57 13.33
CA GLY A 34 -10.82 -21.98 13.67
C GLY A 34 -10.78 -22.22 15.17
N GLU A 35 -9.99 -21.45 15.90
CA GLU A 35 -9.95 -21.43 17.36
C GLU A 35 -10.85 -20.35 17.96
N THR A 36 -11.30 -19.40 17.17
CA THR A 36 -12.13 -18.28 17.58
C THR A 36 -13.49 -18.31 16.87
N LYS A 37 -14.49 -17.77 17.55
CA LYS A 37 -15.83 -17.53 16.99
C LYS A 37 -15.96 -16.11 16.41
N ALA A 38 -14.85 -15.40 16.19
CA ALA A 38 -14.90 -14.08 15.58
C ALA A 38 -15.70 -14.12 14.27
N PRO A 39 -16.64 -13.21 14.04
CA PRO A 39 -17.50 -13.22 12.83
C PRO A 39 -16.69 -13.26 11.54
N ALA A 40 -15.57 -12.54 11.50
CA ALA A 40 -14.68 -12.51 10.36
C ALA A 40 -14.00 -13.85 10.02
N CYS A 41 -14.07 -14.84 10.91
CA CYS A 41 -13.54 -16.19 10.68
C CYS A 41 -14.60 -17.19 10.18
N SER A 42 -15.83 -16.79 9.98
CA SER A 42 -16.92 -17.70 9.55
C SER A 42 -16.63 -18.32 8.18
N ALA A 43 -16.07 -17.56 7.27
CA ALA A 43 -15.71 -18.01 5.93
C ALA A 43 -14.67 -19.13 5.87
N VAL A 44 -13.89 -19.35 6.94
CA VAL A 44 -12.92 -20.47 7.00
C VAL A 44 -13.60 -21.82 7.15
N ARG A 45 -14.80 -21.85 7.74
CA ARG A 45 -15.49 -23.07 8.18
C ARG A 45 -16.61 -23.53 7.26
N GLY A 46 -16.90 -22.80 6.21
CA GLY A 46 -18.03 -23.11 5.35
C GLY A 46 -17.85 -22.65 3.92
N ASP A 47 -18.92 -22.17 3.33
CA ASP A 47 -18.85 -21.49 2.04
C ASP A 47 -18.01 -20.22 2.18
N ARG A 48 -16.92 -20.15 1.43
CA ARG A 48 -15.96 -19.04 1.48
C ARG A 48 -16.43 -17.76 0.79
N SER A 49 -17.68 -17.71 0.39
CA SER A 49 -18.27 -16.62 -0.41
C SER A 49 -19.56 -16.07 0.22
N GLU A 50 -19.63 -15.89 1.52
CA GLU A 50 -20.84 -15.38 2.19
C GLU A 50 -20.84 -13.85 2.32
N GLY A 51 -21.63 -13.16 1.50
CA GLY A 51 -21.93 -11.74 1.64
C GLY A 51 -20.68 -10.86 1.59
N TRP A 52 -20.44 -10.05 2.65
CA TRP A 52 -19.26 -9.22 2.80
C TRP A 52 -18.02 -9.99 3.32
N LEU A 53 -18.24 -11.18 3.88
CA LEU A 53 -17.20 -12.09 4.35
C LEU A 53 -16.77 -12.99 3.21
N GLN A 54 -15.56 -12.79 2.72
CA GLN A 54 -14.93 -13.65 1.74
C GLN A 54 -13.60 -14.15 2.26
N GLN A 55 -13.28 -15.39 1.95
CA GLN A 55 -11.93 -15.92 2.11
C GLN A 55 -11.69 -16.96 1.01
N THR A 56 -10.98 -16.55 -0.03
CA THR A 56 -10.72 -17.35 -1.23
C THR A 56 -9.82 -18.56 -0.96
N ARG A 57 -8.93 -18.45 0.02
CA ARG A 57 -7.99 -19.51 0.43
C ARG A 57 -7.61 -19.35 1.91
N SER A 58 -6.95 -20.36 2.47
CA SER A 58 -6.35 -20.27 3.80
C SER A 58 -5.17 -19.28 3.80
N GLU A 59 -4.87 -18.70 4.96
CA GLU A 59 -3.61 -17.98 5.14
C GLU A 59 -2.42 -18.91 4.86
N VAL A 60 -1.35 -18.34 4.33
CA VAL A 60 -0.05 -19.02 4.30
C VAL A 60 0.63 -18.84 5.65
N MET A 61 1.08 -19.94 6.24
CA MET A 61 1.76 -19.93 7.53
C MET A 61 3.19 -20.46 7.41
N ALA A 62 4.15 -19.80 8.05
CA ALA A 62 5.57 -20.17 7.96
C ALA A 62 6.34 -19.74 9.20
N ARG A 63 7.40 -20.47 9.56
CA ARG A 63 8.22 -20.15 10.74
C ARG A 63 9.51 -19.40 10.41
N ASN A 64 10.15 -19.72 9.29
CA ASN A 64 11.51 -19.27 9.03
C ASN A 64 11.62 -18.04 8.15
N GLY A 65 10.53 -17.72 7.43
CA GLY A 65 10.45 -16.55 6.57
C GLY A 65 9.29 -16.63 5.61
N ILE A 66 8.80 -15.48 5.20
CA ILE A 66 7.62 -15.36 4.36
C ILE A 66 7.68 -14.07 3.51
N VAL A 67 7.15 -14.15 2.31
CA VAL A 67 6.99 -13.03 1.38
C VAL A 67 5.55 -13.02 0.87
N SER A 68 4.94 -11.85 0.76
CA SER A 68 3.64 -11.66 0.12
C SER A 68 3.71 -10.50 -0.86
N THR A 69 3.27 -10.72 -2.11
CA THR A 69 3.26 -9.69 -3.16
C THR A 69 2.29 -10.06 -4.29
N VAL A 70 2.10 -9.15 -5.23
CA VAL A 70 1.12 -9.18 -6.31
C VAL A 70 1.41 -10.22 -7.43
N GLN A 71 2.60 -10.87 -7.44
CA GLN A 71 2.99 -11.74 -8.54
C GLN A 71 3.83 -12.95 -8.05
N PRO A 72 3.48 -14.20 -8.46
CA PRO A 72 4.08 -15.42 -7.91
C PRO A 72 5.60 -15.55 -8.10
N LEU A 73 6.14 -15.21 -9.26
CA LEU A 73 7.58 -15.32 -9.51
C LEU A 73 8.38 -14.33 -8.64
N ALA A 74 7.78 -13.18 -8.34
CA ALA A 74 8.40 -12.21 -7.45
C ALA A 74 8.40 -12.68 -5.99
N ALA A 75 7.30 -13.27 -5.51
CA ALA A 75 7.25 -13.89 -4.19
C ALA A 75 8.31 -15.00 -4.05
N GLN A 76 8.46 -15.83 -5.09
CA GLN A 76 9.45 -16.91 -5.13
C GLN A 76 10.90 -16.38 -5.13
N ALA A 77 11.19 -15.28 -5.84
CA ALA A 77 12.50 -14.66 -5.82
C ALA A 77 12.90 -14.20 -4.41
N GLY A 78 12.03 -13.51 -3.70
CA GLY A 78 12.25 -13.12 -2.31
C GLY A 78 12.39 -14.32 -1.36
N LEU A 79 11.52 -15.33 -1.51
CA LEU A 79 11.57 -16.56 -0.73
C LEU A 79 12.90 -17.31 -0.91
N ARG A 80 13.40 -17.37 -2.15
CA ARG A 80 14.71 -17.96 -2.45
C ARG A 80 15.84 -17.28 -1.69
N ILE A 81 15.82 -15.95 -1.62
CA ILE A 81 16.82 -15.18 -0.86
C ILE A 81 16.75 -15.49 0.63
N LEU A 82 15.54 -15.57 1.21
CA LEU A 82 15.36 -15.98 2.62
C LEU A 82 15.91 -17.39 2.88
N GLN A 83 15.63 -18.35 2.00
CA GLN A 83 16.12 -19.74 2.09
C GLN A 83 17.66 -19.83 1.96
N GLN A 84 18.25 -18.90 1.22
CA GLN A 84 19.71 -18.77 1.08
C GLN A 84 20.37 -18.00 2.24
N GLY A 85 19.64 -17.75 3.32
CA GLY A 85 20.14 -17.09 4.53
C GLY A 85 20.17 -15.56 4.45
N GLY A 86 19.51 -14.95 3.46
CA GLY A 86 19.25 -13.51 3.45
C GLY A 86 18.15 -13.13 4.46
N ASN A 87 18.11 -11.87 4.84
CA ASN A 87 17.09 -11.33 5.74
C ASN A 87 15.89 -10.75 4.98
N ALA A 88 14.90 -10.22 5.70
CA ALA A 88 13.68 -9.64 5.12
C ALA A 88 13.96 -8.47 4.17
N ILE A 89 15.02 -7.71 4.41
CA ILE A 89 15.41 -6.56 3.59
C ILE A 89 16.01 -7.06 2.26
N ASP A 90 16.87 -8.07 2.30
CA ASP A 90 17.43 -8.70 1.09
C ASP A 90 16.31 -9.30 0.22
N ALA A 91 15.35 -9.98 0.85
CA ALA A 91 14.18 -10.56 0.19
C ALA A 91 13.29 -9.49 -0.46
N ALA A 92 13.06 -8.37 0.23
CA ALA A 92 12.26 -7.26 -0.29
C ALA A 92 12.88 -6.67 -1.57
N VAL A 93 14.20 -6.46 -1.59
CA VAL A 93 14.90 -5.95 -2.79
C VAL A 93 14.84 -6.97 -3.94
N ALA A 94 15.05 -8.27 -3.66
CA ALA A 94 14.96 -9.30 -4.70
C ALA A 94 13.54 -9.42 -5.28
N THR A 95 12.51 -9.31 -4.43
CA THR A 95 11.10 -9.28 -4.85
C THR A 95 10.82 -8.07 -5.72
N ALA A 96 11.26 -6.86 -5.31
CA ALA A 96 11.08 -5.62 -6.06
C ALA A 96 11.80 -5.67 -7.42
N ALA A 97 13.01 -6.22 -7.48
CA ALA A 97 13.75 -6.41 -8.72
C ALA A 97 13.04 -7.38 -9.68
N MET A 98 12.51 -8.50 -9.16
CA MET A 98 11.74 -9.43 -9.97
C MET A 98 10.44 -8.81 -10.47
N LEU A 99 9.74 -8.02 -9.65
CA LEU A 99 8.54 -7.28 -10.07
C LEU A 99 8.83 -6.33 -11.23
N ASN A 100 10.00 -5.69 -11.27
CA ASN A 100 10.39 -4.87 -12.43
C ASN A 100 10.49 -5.69 -13.73
N VAL A 101 10.76 -6.99 -13.65
CA VAL A 101 10.79 -7.90 -14.80
C VAL A 101 9.39 -8.37 -15.18
N VAL A 102 8.63 -8.88 -14.18
CA VAL A 102 7.37 -9.59 -14.42
C VAL A 102 6.14 -8.70 -14.38
N PHE A 103 6.26 -7.48 -13.87
CA PHE A 103 5.18 -6.49 -13.79
C PHE A 103 5.67 -5.08 -14.18
N PRO A 104 6.30 -4.91 -15.36
CA PRO A 104 7.10 -3.74 -15.73
C PRO A 104 6.30 -2.44 -15.87
N GLY A 105 4.99 -2.52 -16.11
CA GLY A 105 4.12 -1.34 -16.24
C GLY A 105 3.93 -0.59 -14.92
N ASN A 106 3.96 -1.30 -13.80
CA ASN A 106 3.57 -0.76 -12.51
C ASN A 106 4.74 -0.34 -11.63
N VAL A 107 5.91 -0.97 -11.82
CA VAL A 107 7.06 -0.82 -10.92
C VAL A 107 8.39 -0.95 -11.66
N GLY A 108 9.43 -0.36 -11.10
CA GLY A 108 10.78 -0.53 -11.59
C GLY A 108 11.79 0.43 -10.97
N ILE A 109 13.05 0.29 -11.43
CA ILE A 109 14.15 1.17 -11.01
C ILE A 109 13.95 2.63 -11.47
N GLY A 110 13.07 2.85 -12.45
CA GLY A 110 12.67 4.19 -12.90
C GLY A 110 11.54 4.83 -12.07
N GLY A 111 11.16 4.23 -10.95
CA GLY A 111 10.04 4.63 -10.10
C GLY A 111 10.41 5.20 -8.74
N ASP A 112 9.41 5.24 -7.85
CA ASP A 112 9.47 5.71 -6.46
C ASP A 112 9.37 4.56 -5.46
N LEU A 113 9.83 4.82 -4.22
CA LEU A 113 9.78 3.87 -3.12
C LEU A 113 9.51 4.55 -1.79
N PHE A 114 8.61 3.95 -1.00
CA PHE A 114 8.56 4.12 0.45
C PHE A 114 8.62 2.76 1.14
N ALA A 115 9.23 2.71 2.32
CA ALA A 115 9.24 1.51 3.15
C ALA A 115 9.13 1.84 4.64
N LEU A 116 8.42 0.97 5.38
CA LEU A 116 8.53 0.86 6.83
C LEU A 116 9.25 -0.44 7.15
N ILE A 117 10.29 -0.35 7.96
CA ILE A 117 11.14 -1.49 8.29
C ILE A 117 11.24 -1.61 9.80
N TYR A 118 10.73 -2.71 10.35
CA TYR A 118 11.02 -3.07 11.72
C TYR A 118 12.31 -3.88 11.76
N VAL A 119 13.30 -3.36 12.49
CA VAL A 119 14.59 -4.01 12.72
C VAL A 119 14.55 -4.64 14.11
N ALA A 120 14.45 -5.97 14.14
CA ALA A 120 14.23 -6.72 15.38
C ALA A 120 15.36 -6.54 16.40
N LYS A 121 16.62 -6.52 15.94
CA LYS A 121 17.79 -6.29 16.78
C LYS A 121 17.75 -4.93 17.51
N GLU A 122 17.17 -3.91 16.87
CA GLU A 122 17.09 -2.57 17.41
C GLU A 122 15.73 -2.28 18.06
N LYS A 123 14.75 -3.17 17.89
CA LYS A 123 13.34 -3.00 18.30
C LYS A 123 12.77 -1.67 17.80
N LYS A 124 13.10 -1.28 16.60
CA LYS A 124 12.79 0.04 16.06
C LYS A 124 12.20 -0.04 14.68
N VAL A 125 11.21 0.84 14.45
CA VAL A 125 10.61 1.08 13.14
C VAL A 125 11.34 2.23 12.44
N TYR A 126 11.75 2.01 11.21
CA TYR A 126 12.36 3.00 10.34
C TYR A 126 11.47 3.27 9.13
N GLN A 127 11.42 4.52 8.69
CA GLN A 127 10.80 4.88 7.42
C GLN A 127 11.87 5.36 6.45
N LEU A 128 11.90 4.73 5.27
CA LEU A 128 12.61 5.23 4.10
C LEU A 128 11.64 6.00 3.21
N ASN A 129 12.04 7.21 2.80
CA ASN A 129 11.45 7.97 1.72
C ASN A 129 12.47 8.05 0.57
N ALA A 130 12.24 7.28 -0.47
CA ALA A 130 12.98 7.32 -1.71
C ALA A 130 12.04 7.70 -2.88
N SER A 131 11.18 8.71 -2.65
CA SER A 131 10.37 9.32 -3.70
C SER A 131 11.17 10.33 -4.51
N GLY A 132 10.81 10.48 -5.77
CA GLY A 132 11.51 11.35 -6.71
C GLY A 132 11.41 12.82 -6.37
N ILE A 133 12.45 13.57 -6.74
CA ILE A 133 12.53 15.03 -6.61
C ILE A 133 12.39 15.63 -8.00
N ALA A 134 11.60 16.69 -8.17
CA ALA A 134 11.52 17.42 -9.43
C ALA A 134 12.92 17.87 -9.88
N PRO A 135 13.31 17.66 -11.15
CA PRO A 135 14.54 18.28 -11.67
C PRO A 135 14.58 19.77 -11.38
N ALA A 136 15.76 20.31 -11.13
CA ALA A 136 15.91 21.74 -10.79
C ALA A 136 15.25 22.68 -11.82
N GLY A 137 15.30 22.30 -13.10
CA GLY A 137 14.69 23.05 -14.19
C GLY A 137 13.17 22.83 -14.38
N LEU A 138 12.50 22.02 -13.56
CA LEU A 138 11.06 21.76 -13.65
C LEU A 138 10.31 22.68 -12.67
N THR A 139 10.06 23.90 -13.10
CA THR A 139 9.46 24.96 -12.27
C THR A 139 8.08 25.38 -12.76
N LEU A 140 7.33 26.13 -11.94
CA LEU A 140 6.03 26.68 -12.31
C LEU A 140 6.15 27.59 -13.54
N GLU A 141 7.17 28.46 -13.57
CA GLU A 141 7.42 29.40 -14.68
C GLU A 141 7.69 28.65 -15.99
N ARG A 142 8.47 27.56 -15.94
CA ARG A 142 8.69 26.70 -17.09
C ARG A 142 7.38 26.11 -17.60
N MET A 143 6.56 25.53 -16.71
CA MET A 143 5.27 24.96 -17.11
C MET A 143 4.36 26.00 -17.74
N GLN A 144 4.31 27.19 -17.16
CA GLN A 144 3.54 28.32 -17.71
C GLN A 144 4.05 28.79 -19.06
N SER A 145 5.37 28.87 -19.27
CA SER A 145 5.99 29.23 -20.55
C SER A 145 5.68 28.23 -21.67
N LEU A 146 5.45 26.95 -21.30
CA LEU A 146 5.02 25.88 -22.21
C LEU A 146 3.50 25.87 -22.44
N GLY A 147 2.75 26.82 -21.88
CA GLY A 147 1.32 26.96 -22.04
C GLY A 147 0.44 26.20 -21.06
N TYR A 148 1.04 25.49 -20.09
CA TYR A 148 0.27 24.82 -19.04
C TYR A 148 -0.26 25.84 -18.04
N LYS A 149 -1.48 25.59 -17.56
CA LYS A 149 -2.17 26.48 -16.61
C LYS A 149 -2.77 25.70 -15.48
N ALA A 150 -2.82 26.31 -14.30
CA ALA A 150 -3.61 25.77 -13.21
C ALA A 150 -5.06 25.54 -13.67
N ASN A 151 -5.60 24.39 -13.38
CA ASN A 151 -7.02 24.13 -13.63
C ASN A 151 -7.81 24.49 -12.37
N PRO A 152 -8.51 25.63 -12.33
CA PRO A 152 -9.23 26.06 -11.13
C PRO A 152 -10.42 25.14 -10.78
N ALA A 153 -10.83 24.28 -11.73
CA ALA A 153 -11.82 23.24 -11.46
C ALA A 153 -11.21 22.03 -10.74
N ASN A 154 -9.88 21.93 -10.72
CA ASN A 154 -9.13 20.82 -10.14
C ASN A 154 -8.25 21.35 -9.01
N PHE A 155 -8.70 21.20 -7.78
CA PHE A 155 -7.87 21.35 -6.59
C PHE A 155 -7.28 20.00 -6.23
N GLY A 156 -6.03 19.97 -5.80
CA GLY A 156 -5.38 18.74 -5.38
C GLY A 156 -4.34 18.22 -6.39
N PRO A 157 -3.87 17.01 -6.20
CA PRO A 157 -2.83 16.39 -7.03
C PRO A 157 -3.23 16.36 -8.51
N GLY A 158 -2.27 16.66 -9.41
CA GLY A 158 -2.49 16.61 -10.85
C GLY A 158 -3.22 17.82 -11.45
N SER A 159 -3.49 18.86 -10.66
CA SER A 159 -4.19 20.04 -11.12
C SER A 159 -3.34 20.90 -12.06
N GLY A 160 -3.58 20.76 -13.36
CA GLY A 160 -2.91 21.51 -14.41
C GLY A 160 -1.63 20.85 -14.97
N MET A 161 -1.10 19.82 -14.31
CA MET A 161 0.01 19.03 -14.85
C MET A 161 -0.47 18.06 -15.94
N PRO A 162 0.37 17.76 -16.94
CA PRO A 162 0.04 16.71 -17.90
C PRO A 162 -0.03 15.34 -17.19
N PRO A 163 -0.85 14.40 -17.70
CA PRO A 163 -1.00 13.08 -17.10
C PRO A 163 0.18 12.14 -17.35
N GLY A 164 1.07 12.47 -18.30
CA GLY A 164 2.23 11.67 -18.65
C GLY A 164 3.26 12.47 -19.46
N GLY A 165 4.24 11.79 -20.01
CA GLY A 165 5.32 12.40 -20.77
C GLY A 165 6.47 12.91 -19.93
N ILE A 166 7.50 13.48 -20.59
CA ILE A 166 8.79 13.80 -19.95
C ILE A 166 8.68 14.87 -18.85
N LEU A 167 7.72 15.77 -18.92
CA LEU A 167 7.50 16.82 -17.93
C LEU A 167 6.87 16.32 -16.62
N THR A 168 6.48 15.04 -16.57
CA THR A 168 5.98 14.40 -15.34
C THR A 168 7.03 13.52 -14.66
N VAL A 169 8.21 13.38 -15.28
CA VAL A 169 9.29 12.56 -14.74
C VAL A 169 10.03 13.35 -13.67
N THR A 170 10.01 12.86 -12.44
CA THR A 170 10.92 13.30 -11.38
C THR A 170 12.15 12.38 -11.34
N VAL A 171 13.21 12.75 -10.63
CA VAL A 171 14.41 11.92 -10.51
C VAL A 171 14.03 10.59 -9.85
N PRO A 172 14.18 9.43 -10.53
CA PRO A 172 13.75 8.16 -9.96
C PRO A 172 14.50 7.79 -8.68
N GLY A 173 13.76 7.41 -7.63
CA GLY A 173 14.34 7.14 -6.32
C GLY A 173 14.47 5.66 -5.95
N SER A 174 13.73 4.75 -6.62
CA SER A 174 13.65 3.34 -6.26
C SER A 174 15.02 2.68 -6.07
N LEU A 175 15.91 2.79 -7.04
CA LEU A 175 17.21 2.14 -6.98
C LEU A 175 18.10 2.71 -5.87
N TRP A 176 18.02 4.01 -5.61
CA TRP A 176 18.72 4.62 -4.48
C TRP A 176 18.27 3.96 -3.18
N GLY A 177 16.95 3.80 -3.02
CA GLY A 177 16.36 3.16 -1.85
C GLY A 177 16.77 1.70 -1.71
N TRP A 178 16.81 0.93 -2.82
CA TRP A 178 17.26 -0.48 -2.79
C TRP A 178 18.68 -0.60 -2.24
N GLN A 179 19.62 0.20 -2.73
CA GLN A 179 20.99 0.14 -2.21
C GLN A 179 21.07 0.65 -0.77
N GLU A 180 20.33 1.69 -0.43
CA GLU A 180 20.36 2.29 0.90
C GLU A 180 19.92 1.28 1.97
N VAL A 181 18.80 0.55 1.75
CA VAL A 181 18.34 -0.46 2.70
C VAL A 181 19.28 -1.65 2.79
N LEU A 182 19.84 -2.11 1.66
CA LEU A 182 20.83 -3.19 1.64
C LEU A 182 22.10 -2.80 2.39
N THR A 183 22.62 -1.57 2.16
CA THR A 183 23.82 -1.08 2.82
C THR A 183 23.62 -0.97 4.33
N ARG A 184 22.44 -0.55 4.77
CA ARG A 184 22.17 -0.27 6.18
C ARG A 184 21.76 -1.52 6.96
N PHE A 185 20.94 -2.38 6.38
CA PHE A 185 20.30 -3.49 7.08
C PHE A 185 20.39 -4.84 6.36
N GLY A 186 20.83 -4.87 5.11
CA GLY A 186 20.97 -6.08 4.32
C GLY A 186 22.13 -6.95 4.77
N THR A 187 22.09 -8.22 4.38
CA THR A 187 23.15 -9.20 4.58
C THR A 187 23.70 -9.75 3.27
N LYS A 188 23.04 -9.42 2.15
CA LYS A 188 23.36 -9.83 0.80
C LYS A 188 23.82 -8.64 -0.06
N THR A 189 24.57 -8.94 -1.10
CA THR A 189 25.03 -7.98 -2.10
C THR A 189 23.99 -7.76 -3.20
N PHE A 190 24.08 -6.66 -3.95
CA PHE A 190 23.29 -6.49 -5.17
C PHE A 190 23.45 -7.66 -6.16
N LYS A 191 24.68 -8.24 -6.25
CA LYS A 191 24.92 -9.38 -7.12
C LYS A 191 24.01 -10.56 -6.76
N GLU A 192 23.85 -10.85 -5.48
CA GLU A 192 23.04 -11.95 -5.01
C GLU A 192 21.54 -11.67 -5.15
N VAL A 193 21.06 -10.51 -4.69
CA VAL A 193 19.63 -10.19 -4.66
C VAL A 193 19.04 -9.90 -6.04
N LEU A 194 19.81 -9.38 -6.99
CA LEU A 194 19.35 -9.09 -8.35
C LEU A 194 19.44 -10.31 -9.29
N GLN A 195 20.22 -11.35 -8.93
CA GLN A 195 20.47 -12.47 -9.85
C GLN A 195 19.18 -13.17 -10.33
N PRO A 196 18.17 -13.44 -9.48
CA PRO A 196 16.92 -14.02 -9.98
C PRO A 196 16.23 -13.15 -11.04
N ALA A 197 16.24 -11.83 -10.87
CA ALA A 197 15.64 -10.90 -11.83
C ALA A 197 16.42 -10.85 -13.15
N VAL A 198 17.76 -10.89 -13.09
CA VAL A 198 18.62 -10.99 -14.27
C VAL A 198 18.31 -12.25 -15.07
N ASP A 199 18.21 -13.39 -14.39
CA ASP A 199 17.94 -14.69 -15.03
C ASP A 199 16.59 -14.68 -15.77
N TYR A 200 15.54 -14.17 -15.14
CA TYR A 200 14.21 -14.10 -15.75
C TYR A 200 14.11 -13.03 -16.85
N ALA A 201 14.83 -11.93 -16.73
CA ALA A 201 14.87 -10.91 -17.78
C ALA A 201 15.52 -11.46 -19.07
N ASP A 202 16.57 -12.28 -18.93
CA ASP A 202 17.26 -12.92 -20.09
C ASP A 202 16.49 -14.11 -20.64
N GLN A 203 16.11 -15.05 -19.77
CA GLN A 203 15.52 -16.33 -20.18
C GLN A 203 14.04 -16.17 -20.55
N GLY A 204 13.39 -15.16 -19.96
CA GLY A 204 11.98 -14.87 -20.13
C GLY A 204 11.09 -15.58 -19.11
N PHE A 205 9.85 -15.12 -19.06
CA PHE A 205 8.79 -15.69 -18.21
C PHE A 205 7.48 -15.78 -19.01
N PRO A 206 6.60 -16.74 -18.69
CA PRO A 206 5.27 -16.78 -19.29
C PRO A 206 4.42 -15.64 -18.70
N VAL A 207 3.86 -14.81 -19.60
CA VAL A 207 2.94 -13.72 -19.22
C VAL A 207 1.62 -14.34 -18.76
N THR A 208 1.12 -13.93 -17.58
CA THR A 208 -0.17 -14.39 -17.04
C THR A 208 -1.35 -13.67 -17.71
N GLU A 209 -2.58 -14.16 -17.49
CA GLU A 209 -3.80 -13.50 -18.00
C GLU A 209 -3.95 -12.09 -17.45
N GLU A 210 -3.70 -11.90 -16.15
CA GLU A 210 -3.79 -10.60 -15.50
C GLU A 210 -2.77 -9.62 -16.07
N ILE A 211 -1.51 -10.01 -16.11
CA ILE A 211 -0.43 -9.17 -16.69
C ILE A 211 -0.71 -8.85 -18.15
N ALA A 212 -1.18 -9.82 -18.95
CA ALA A 212 -1.58 -9.58 -20.35
C ALA A 212 -2.76 -8.62 -20.47
N SER A 213 -3.71 -8.71 -19.53
CA SER A 213 -4.86 -7.80 -19.45
C SER A 213 -4.41 -6.37 -19.19
N LEU A 214 -3.57 -6.16 -18.18
CA LEU A 214 -3.00 -4.85 -17.86
C LEU A 214 -2.19 -4.26 -19.01
N TRP A 215 -1.45 -5.10 -19.74
CA TRP A 215 -0.72 -4.67 -20.93
C TRP A 215 -1.63 -4.13 -22.05
N ARG A 216 -2.83 -4.71 -22.19
CA ARG A 216 -3.82 -4.30 -23.19
C ARG A 216 -4.74 -3.17 -22.73
N MET A 217 -5.28 -3.30 -21.50
CA MET A 217 -6.32 -2.39 -21.00
C MET A 217 -5.84 -0.94 -20.94
N LYS A 218 -4.56 -0.76 -20.76
CA LYS A 218 -4.06 0.60 -20.66
C LYS A 218 -3.69 1.19 -22.00
N ASN A 219 -4.08 0.54 -23.13
CA ASN A 219 -3.89 1.04 -24.51
C ASN A 219 -2.70 1.99 -24.63
N ALA A 220 -2.01 2.01 -23.51
CA ALA A 220 -1.22 3.11 -23.15
C ALA A 220 0.21 2.76 -23.37
N LEU A 221 0.45 1.50 -23.59
CA LEU A 221 1.78 1.24 -24.00
C LEU A 221 1.84 1.42 -25.46
N PRO A 222 2.46 2.30 -25.69
CA PRO A 222 3.19 3.38 -25.11
C PRO A 222 2.50 4.69 -25.36
N LEU A 223 1.20 4.65 -25.35
CA LEU A 223 0.35 5.81 -25.43
C LEU A 223 0.51 6.59 -24.14
N GLN A 224 1.21 7.64 -24.26
CA GLN A 224 1.16 8.67 -23.26
C GLN A 224 -0.25 9.27 -23.29
N ALA A 225 -0.90 9.29 -22.15
CA ALA A 225 -2.20 9.93 -22.02
C ALA A 225 -2.20 11.41 -22.47
N CYS A 226 -1.02 12.01 -22.57
CA CYS A 226 -0.83 13.37 -23.06
C CYS A 226 -0.54 13.48 -24.55
N CYS A 227 -0.23 12.37 -25.19
CA CYS A 227 0.48 12.47 -26.47
C CYS A 227 -0.09 11.50 -27.48
N THR A 228 -0.21 11.98 -28.70
CA THR A 228 -0.66 11.20 -29.86
C THR A 228 0.40 10.25 -30.39
N GLN A 229 1.63 10.28 -29.85
CA GLN A 229 2.76 9.47 -30.32
C GLN A 229 3.23 8.50 -29.26
N VAL A 230 3.40 7.29 -29.70
CA VAL A 230 3.95 6.15 -28.98
C VAL A 230 5.47 6.29 -28.91
N ASP A 231 6.06 6.11 -27.72
CA ASP A 231 7.52 6.08 -27.59
C ASP A 231 8.10 4.84 -28.30
N PRO A 232 8.94 5.01 -29.35
CA PRO A 232 9.49 3.87 -30.09
C PRO A 232 10.35 2.93 -29.24
N ASP A 233 11.04 3.47 -28.24
CA ASP A 233 11.87 2.66 -27.33
C ASP A 233 10.99 1.78 -26.42
N SER A 234 9.80 2.27 -26.05
CA SER A 234 8.83 1.48 -25.30
C SER A 234 8.26 0.33 -26.16
N VAL A 235 7.95 0.57 -27.43
CA VAL A 235 7.53 -0.50 -28.35
C VAL A 235 8.63 -1.55 -28.49
N LYS A 236 9.88 -1.11 -28.69
CA LYS A 236 11.03 -2.00 -28.81
C LYS A 236 11.25 -2.85 -27.56
N ALA A 237 11.10 -2.27 -26.37
CA ALA A 237 11.38 -2.96 -25.12
C ALA A 237 10.25 -3.90 -24.68
N PHE A 238 8.99 -3.54 -24.95
CA PHE A 238 7.84 -4.19 -24.33
C PHE A 238 6.85 -4.86 -25.28
N TYR A 239 7.01 -4.70 -26.61
CA TYR A 239 6.18 -5.40 -27.58
C TYR A 239 6.91 -6.60 -28.17
N VAL A 240 6.17 -7.65 -28.43
CA VAL A 240 6.65 -8.85 -29.12
C VAL A 240 6.07 -8.81 -30.53
N ASN A 241 6.94 -8.74 -31.56
CA ASN A 241 6.53 -8.61 -32.94
C ASN A 241 5.55 -7.44 -33.20
N GLY A 242 5.78 -6.30 -32.53
CA GLY A 242 4.98 -5.09 -32.66
C GLY A 242 3.60 -5.14 -31.99
N LYS A 243 3.35 -6.13 -31.12
CA LYS A 243 2.08 -6.30 -30.39
C LYS A 243 2.34 -6.50 -28.91
N ALA A 244 1.41 -6.05 -28.08
CA ALA A 244 1.41 -6.39 -26.65
C ALA A 244 1.38 -7.91 -26.49
N PRO A 245 2.18 -8.48 -25.58
CA PRO A 245 2.19 -9.91 -25.35
C PRO A 245 0.83 -10.38 -24.81
N VAL A 246 0.43 -11.58 -25.24
CA VAL A 246 -0.77 -12.26 -24.74
C VAL A 246 -0.40 -13.29 -23.67
N ALA A 247 -1.38 -13.76 -22.91
CA ALA A 247 -1.17 -14.81 -21.92
C ALA A 247 -0.49 -16.04 -22.53
N GLY A 248 0.49 -16.60 -21.82
CA GLY A 248 1.34 -17.71 -22.30
C GLY A 248 2.52 -17.30 -23.19
N THR A 249 2.61 -16.04 -23.63
CA THR A 249 3.79 -15.54 -24.33
C THR A 249 5.02 -15.56 -23.42
N ILE A 250 6.14 -16.10 -23.89
CA ILE A 250 7.43 -15.96 -23.19
C ILE A 250 7.97 -14.57 -23.48
N PHE A 251 7.87 -13.68 -22.51
CA PHE A 251 8.41 -12.32 -22.61
C PHE A 251 9.83 -12.27 -22.06
N ARG A 252 10.71 -11.55 -22.75
CA ARG A 252 12.11 -11.31 -22.39
C ARG A 252 12.42 -9.83 -22.42
N ASN A 253 13.31 -9.40 -21.51
CA ASN A 253 13.79 -8.01 -21.49
C ASN A 253 15.32 -7.99 -21.29
N PRO A 254 16.11 -8.33 -22.32
CA PRO A 254 17.56 -8.39 -22.22
C PRO A 254 18.20 -7.02 -21.92
N ASP A 255 17.53 -5.92 -22.30
CA ASP A 255 17.98 -4.57 -21.96
C ASP A 255 17.89 -4.32 -20.44
N LEU A 256 16.84 -4.79 -19.77
CA LEU A 256 16.72 -4.71 -18.32
C LEU A 256 17.75 -5.62 -17.61
N ALA A 257 17.99 -6.82 -18.16
CA ALA A 257 19.04 -7.69 -17.65
C ALA A 257 20.42 -7.01 -17.74
N LYS A 258 20.70 -6.29 -18.82
CA LYS A 258 21.91 -5.46 -18.97
C LYS A 258 21.99 -4.39 -17.89
N ALA A 259 20.88 -3.65 -17.66
CA ALA A 259 20.82 -2.63 -16.61
C ALA A 259 21.15 -3.23 -15.23
N PHE A 260 20.52 -4.36 -14.87
CA PHE A 260 20.78 -5.03 -13.61
C PHE A 260 22.23 -5.54 -13.46
N ARG A 261 22.84 -6.05 -14.53
CA ARG A 261 24.27 -6.44 -14.51
C ARG A 261 25.20 -5.26 -14.25
N LEU A 262 24.92 -4.11 -14.84
CA LEU A 262 25.67 -2.89 -14.54
C LEU A 262 25.52 -2.48 -13.06
N ILE A 263 24.28 -2.59 -12.52
CA ILE A 263 24.01 -2.30 -11.11
C ILE A 263 24.69 -3.33 -10.19
N GLN A 264 24.71 -4.61 -10.57
CA GLN A 264 25.46 -5.64 -9.82
C GLN A 264 26.96 -5.34 -9.72
N GLN A 265 27.52 -4.72 -10.76
CA GLN A 265 28.97 -4.41 -10.85
C GLN A 265 29.34 -3.08 -10.20
N GLN A 266 28.52 -2.05 -10.35
CA GLN A 266 28.84 -0.66 -10.02
C GLN A 266 27.93 -0.07 -8.94
N GLY A 267 26.97 -0.84 -8.44
CA GLY A 267 25.96 -0.30 -7.51
C GLY A 267 25.09 0.78 -8.16
N ARG A 268 24.51 1.63 -7.32
CA ARG A 268 23.64 2.73 -7.79
C ARG A 268 24.37 3.78 -8.65
N ASP A 269 25.69 3.84 -8.61
CA ASP A 269 26.45 4.80 -9.42
C ASP A 269 26.30 4.50 -10.92
N ALA A 270 26.05 3.25 -11.34
CA ALA A 270 25.68 2.92 -12.72
C ALA A 270 24.46 3.74 -13.21
N PHE A 271 23.48 3.91 -12.33
CA PHE A 271 22.19 4.57 -12.62
C PHE A 271 22.27 6.10 -12.45
N TYR A 272 22.93 6.59 -11.40
CA TYR A 272 22.89 8.02 -11.07
C TYR A 272 24.07 8.82 -11.64
N LYS A 273 25.16 8.15 -12.05
CA LYS A 273 26.38 8.80 -12.56
C LYS A 273 26.96 8.13 -13.81
N GLY A 274 26.61 6.84 -14.02
CA GLY A 274 27.18 5.99 -15.05
C GLY A 274 26.49 6.08 -16.42
N GLU A 275 26.50 4.96 -17.12
CA GLU A 275 25.95 4.86 -18.48
C GLU A 275 24.44 5.01 -18.49
N ILE A 276 23.74 4.46 -17.49
CA ILE A 276 22.28 4.57 -17.37
C ILE A 276 21.88 6.03 -17.18
N ALA A 277 22.61 6.80 -16.34
CA ALA A 277 22.37 8.23 -16.17
C ALA A 277 22.46 8.98 -17.50
N ARG A 278 23.51 8.73 -18.29
CA ARG A 278 23.68 9.37 -19.59
C ARG A 278 22.52 9.04 -20.56
N ALA A 279 22.05 7.80 -20.55
CA ALA A 279 20.90 7.39 -21.39
C ALA A 279 19.60 8.07 -20.95
N ILE A 280 19.33 8.18 -19.64
CA ILE A 280 18.17 8.91 -19.10
C ILE A 280 18.21 10.36 -19.56
N ILE A 281 19.34 11.03 -19.39
CA ILE A 281 19.47 12.46 -19.75
C ILE A 281 19.36 12.68 -21.25
N ALA A 282 20.01 11.85 -22.07
CA ALA A 282 19.91 11.94 -23.53
C ALA A 282 18.43 11.79 -23.97
N LYS A 283 17.69 10.83 -23.40
CA LYS A 283 16.26 10.64 -23.68
C LYS A 283 15.42 11.83 -23.20
N SER A 284 15.71 12.34 -21.97
CA SER A 284 15.02 13.52 -21.43
C SER A 284 15.21 14.74 -22.33
N GLN A 285 16.44 15.05 -22.71
CA GLN A 285 16.75 16.19 -23.57
C GLN A 285 16.13 16.08 -24.97
N ALA A 286 16.17 14.89 -25.57
CA ALA A 286 15.55 14.63 -26.87
C ALA A 286 14.03 14.90 -26.88
N LEU A 287 13.38 14.77 -25.72
CA LEU A 287 11.94 15.02 -25.54
C LEU A 287 11.64 16.41 -24.91
N GLY A 288 12.63 17.29 -24.80
CA GLY A 288 12.47 18.62 -24.21
C GLY A 288 12.35 18.63 -22.67
N GLY A 289 12.74 17.53 -22.00
CA GLY A 289 12.73 17.42 -20.54
C GLY A 289 13.85 18.26 -19.89
N PRO A 290 13.65 18.73 -18.65
CA PRO A 290 14.61 19.61 -17.98
C PRO A 290 15.68 18.88 -17.15
N MET A 291 15.62 17.55 -17.04
CA MET A 291 16.51 16.78 -16.16
C MET A 291 17.96 16.84 -16.63
N THR A 292 18.88 16.99 -15.70
CA THR A 292 20.33 17.07 -15.92
C THR A 292 21.07 15.91 -15.23
N LEU A 293 22.33 15.69 -15.61
CA LEU A 293 23.19 14.72 -14.91
C LEU A 293 23.41 15.10 -13.45
N GLU A 294 23.39 16.39 -13.14
CA GLU A 294 23.54 16.90 -11.78
C GLU A 294 22.32 16.54 -10.92
N ASP A 295 21.11 16.66 -11.46
CA ASP A 295 19.87 16.23 -10.77
C ASP A 295 19.95 14.76 -10.37
N LEU A 296 20.43 13.90 -11.27
CA LEU A 296 20.63 12.48 -10.99
C LEU A 296 21.72 12.24 -9.95
N ALA A 297 22.91 12.83 -10.14
CA ALA A 297 24.08 12.59 -9.30
C ALA A 297 23.88 13.07 -7.86
N ASN A 298 23.09 14.13 -7.66
CA ASN A 298 22.82 14.74 -6.37
C ASN A 298 21.59 14.12 -5.66
N TYR A 299 20.84 13.26 -6.33
CA TYR A 299 19.64 12.66 -5.73
C TYR A 299 19.97 11.88 -4.46
N LYS A 300 19.18 12.15 -3.41
CA LYS A 300 19.18 11.43 -2.14
C LYS A 300 17.75 11.26 -1.64
N GLY A 301 17.41 10.06 -1.25
CA GLY A 301 16.29 9.80 -0.39
C GLY A 301 16.60 10.17 1.07
N GLU A 302 15.69 9.85 1.97
CA GLU A 302 15.85 10.23 3.38
C GLU A 302 15.29 9.18 4.32
N TRP A 303 15.89 9.06 5.49
CA TRP A 303 15.36 8.32 6.62
C TRP A 303 14.60 9.29 7.53
N VAL A 304 13.33 9.02 7.77
CA VAL A 304 12.47 9.90 8.58
C VAL A 304 11.72 9.10 9.64
N THR A 305 11.23 9.78 10.68
CA THR A 305 10.35 9.15 11.66
C THR A 305 8.95 9.00 11.07
N PRO A 306 8.34 7.80 11.06
CA PRO A 306 6.99 7.61 10.54
C PRO A 306 5.94 8.36 11.36
N ALA A 307 4.79 8.66 10.75
CA ALA A 307 3.60 9.07 11.47
C ALA A 307 3.07 7.88 12.28
N SER A 308 2.53 8.12 13.48
CA SER A 308 1.99 7.02 14.29
C SER A 308 0.87 7.47 15.23
N THR A 309 0.02 6.54 15.62
CA THR A 309 -0.97 6.73 16.69
C THR A 309 -1.12 5.46 17.52
N ALA A 310 -1.53 5.65 18.77
CA ALA A 310 -2.07 4.57 19.58
C ALA A 310 -3.54 4.34 19.18
N TYR A 311 -3.92 3.09 18.91
CA TYR A 311 -5.27 2.70 18.55
C TYR A 311 -5.77 1.64 19.55
N HIS A 312 -6.95 1.84 20.12
CA HIS A 312 -7.52 1.02 21.20
C HIS A 312 -6.61 0.80 22.42
N GLY A 313 -5.61 1.66 22.61
CA GLY A 313 -4.68 1.60 23.73
C GLY A 313 -3.61 0.49 23.66
N GLU A 314 -3.76 -0.50 22.80
CA GLU A 314 -2.84 -1.64 22.67
C GLU A 314 -2.02 -1.66 21.38
N PHE A 315 -2.53 -1.06 20.31
CA PHE A 315 -1.85 -1.00 19.03
C PHE A 315 -1.14 0.32 18.83
N THR A 316 0.06 0.28 18.27
CA THR A 316 0.71 1.45 17.67
C THR A 316 0.72 1.26 16.17
N VAL A 317 -0.06 2.06 15.46
CA VAL A 317 -0.15 2.03 14.01
C VAL A 317 0.80 3.07 13.42
N TYR A 318 1.69 2.64 12.53
CA TYR A 318 2.62 3.48 11.79
C TYR A 318 2.18 3.58 10.33
N GLY A 319 2.17 4.80 9.80
CA GLY A 319 2.01 5.10 8.39
C GLY A 319 3.17 5.94 7.87
N THR A 320 3.51 5.83 6.60
CA THR A 320 4.52 6.70 5.99
C THR A 320 4.04 8.15 6.02
N ARG A 321 4.93 9.07 6.50
CA ARG A 321 4.62 10.50 6.61
C ARG A 321 4.73 11.23 5.26
N ALA A 322 4.26 12.47 5.20
CA ALA A 322 4.35 13.33 4.01
C ALA A 322 5.76 13.27 3.35
N PRO A 323 5.82 13.33 2.02
CA PRO A 323 4.72 13.58 1.06
C PRO A 323 3.85 12.35 0.73
N SER A 324 4.03 11.20 1.41
CA SER A 324 3.11 10.07 1.34
C SER A 324 1.74 10.42 1.95
N GLN A 325 0.66 9.83 1.43
CA GLN A 325 -0.69 10.01 1.99
C GLN A 325 -0.98 9.12 3.22
N ALA A 326 -0.08 8.19 3.60
CA ALA A 326 -0.39 7.18 4.62
C ALA A 326 -0.58 7.76 6.04
N TRP A 327 -0.08 8.96 6.33
CA TRP A 327 -0.41 9.63 7.59
C TRP A 327 -1.93 9.87 7.73
N GLY A 328 -2.67 10.01 6.62
CA GLY A 328 -4.12 10.07 6.62
C GLY A 328 -4.79 8.77 7.13
N ILE A 329 -4.11 7.61 7.03
CA ILE A 329 -4.59 6.36 7.65
C ILE A 329 -4.54 6.48 9.18
N VAL A 330 -3.46 7.06 9.69
CA VAL A 330 -3.27 7.33 11.13
C VAL A 330 -4.35 8.27 11.65
N GLU A 331 -4.63 9.34 10.93
CA GLU A 331 -5.71 10.29 11.22
C GLU A 331 -7.09 9.60 11.14
N ALA A 332 -7.35 8.79 10.11
CA ALA A 332 -8.63 8.10 9.94
C ALA A 332 -8.96 7.16 11.10
N LEU A 333 -7.98 6.41 11.59
CA LEU A 333 -8.16 5.56 12.77
C LEU A 333 -8.48 6.39 14.02
N ASN A 334 -7.82 7.54 14.21
CA ASN A 334 -8.14 8.47 15.28
C ASN A 334 -9.57 9.02 15.16
N VAL A 335 -10.02 9.38 13.94
CA VAL A 335 -11.39 9.85 13.71
C VAL A 335 -12.40 8.76 14.04
N LEU A 336 -12.18 7.52 13.59
CA LEU A 336 -13.08 6.41 13.91
C LEU A 336 -13.18 6.18 15.42
N GLU A 337 -12.06 6.18 16.11
CA GLU A 337 -12.03 5.94 17.56
C GLU A 337 -12.71 7.07 18.36
N GLN A 338 -12.51 8.34 17.96
CA GLN A 338 -13.08 9.49 18.68
C GLN A 338 -14.53 9.77 18.27
N CYS A 339 -14.88 9.57 17.02
CA CYS A 339 -16.14 10.08 16.48
C CYS A 339 -17.27 9.05 16.44
N VAL A 340 -16.97 7.76 16.27
CA VAL A 340 -18.05 6.73 16.22
C VAL A 340 -18.90 6.73 17.48
N PRO A 341 -18.33 6.79 18.71
CA PRO A 341 -19.15 6.91 19.93
C PRO A 341 -19.93 8.22 20.04
N THR A 342 -19.45 9.29 19.40
CA THR A 342 -20.15 10.60 19.32
C THR A 342 -21.30 10.55 18.32
N TRP A 343 -21.08 9.94 17.14
CA TRP A 343 -22.09 9.81 16.09
C TRP A 343 -23.20 8.83 16.46
N TYR A 344 -22.84 7.76 17.16
CA TYR A 344 -23.74 6.66 17.53
C TYR A 344 -23.55 6.35 19.01
N PRO A 345 -24.20 7.09 19.93
CA PRO A 345 -24.03 6.93 21.38
C PRO A 345 -24.21 5.49 21.84
N GLY A 346 -23.26 4.99 22.64
CA GLY A 346 -23.26 3.61 23.13
C GLY A 346 -22.79 2.56 22.11
N GLN A 347 -22.39 2.96 20.91
CA GLN A 347 -21.86 2.07 19.89
C GLN A 347 -20.34 2.26 19.71
N THR A 348 -19.70 1.18 19.30
CA THR A 348 -18.36 1.16 18.74
C THR A 348 -18.43 0.70 17.28
N LEU A 349 -17.37 0.88 16.52
CA LEU A 349 -17.37 0.41 15.13
C LEU A 349 -17.62 -1.10 15.04
N PRO A 350 -16.97 -1.98 15.85
CA PRO A 350 -17.30 -3.41 15.89
C PRO A 350 -18.75 -3.72 16.27
N SER A 351 -19.34 -2.97 17.20
CA SER A 351 -20.73 -3.22 17.64
C SER A 351 -21.76 -2.85 16.59
N LEU A 352 -21.47 -1.86 15.73
CA LEU A 352 -22.29 -1.57 14.56
C LEU A 352 -22.27 -2.76 13.58
N GLY A 353 -21.09 -3.29 13.33
CA GLY A 353 -20.85 -4.45 12.46
C GLY A 353 -21.11 -4.18 10.97
N PRO A 354 -20.44 -4.92 10.08
CA PRO A 354 -20.48 -4.68 8.63
C PRO A 354 -21.83 -4.96 7.94
N ALA A 355 -22.76 -5.65 8.59
CA ALA A 355 -24.13 -5.82 8.07
C ALA A 355 -24.96 -4.52 8.24
N ASN A 356 -24.52 -3.58 9.09
CA ASN A 356 -25.22 -2.33 9.35
C ASN A 356 -24.73 -1.23 8.39
N PRO A 357 -25.60 -0.57 7.62
CA PRO A 357 -25.23 0.55 6.76
C PRO A 357 -24.52 1.71 7.46
N LEU A 358 -24.78 1.94 8.77
CA LEU A 358 -24.14 3.00 9.55
C LEU A 358 -22.65 2.73 9.77
N TYR A 359 -22.22 1.47 9.82
CA TYR A 359 -20.83 1.08 9.84
C TYR A 359 -20.09 1.63 8.61
N TRP A 360 -20.63 1.38 7.42
CA TRP A 360 -20.05 1.86 6.17
C TRP A 360 -20.14 3.37 6.03
N HIS A 361 -21.24 3.96 6.48
CA HIS A 361 -21.38 5.41 6.51
C HIS A 361 -20.28 6.06 7.37
N ALA A 362 -19.99 5.50 8.53
CA ALA A 362 -18.91 5.99 9.39
C ALA A 362 -17.54 5.92 8.70
N LEU A 363 -17.22 4.81 8.04
CA LEU A 363 -15.96 4.66 7.29
C LEU A 363 -15.86 5.65 6.11
N ILE A 364 -16.96 5.81 5.36
CA ILE A 364 -17.00 6.69 4.18
C ILE A 364 -16.87 8.15 4.59
N GLU A 365 -17.61 8.59 5.61
CA GLU A 365 -17.54 9.98 6.07
C GLU A 365 -16.19 10.30 6.74
N THR A 366 -15.62 9.35 7.48
CA THR A 366 -14.23 9.45 7.98
C THR A 366 -13.25 9.69 6.83
N LYS A 367 -13.33 8.87 5.76
CA LYS A 367 -12.50 9.07 4.57
C LYS A 367 -12.68 10.48 3.99
N LYS A 368 -13.90 10.97 3.88
CA LYS A 368 -14.18 12.30 3.29
C LYS A 368 -13.51 13.42 4.05
N VAL A 369 -13.62 13.44 5.38
CA VAL A 369 -13.05 14.52 6.20
C VAL A 369 -11.52 14.46 6.23
N VAL A 370 -10.95 13.26 6.36
CA VAL A 370 -9.50 13.03 6.34
C VAL A 370 -8.88 13.41 5.00
N TYR A 371 -9.51 13.06 3.88
CA TYR A 371 -8.98 13.45 2.56
C TYR A 371 -9.13 14.95 2.26
N GLY A 372 -9.99 15.65 2.99
CA GLY A 372 -9.96 17.11 3.03
C GLY A 372 -8.61 17.62 3.56
N ASP A 373 -8.13 17.04 4.64
CA ASP A 373 -6.84 17.40 5.24
C ASP A 373 -5.65 16.87 4.41
N VAL A 374 -5.72 15.65 3.89
CA VAL A 374 -4.67 15.08 3.02
C VAL A 374 -4.45 15.96 1.79
N TYR A 375 -5.49 16.35 1.08
CA TYR A 375 -5.33 17.18 -0.12
C TYR A 375 -5.00 18.64 0.20
N GLY A 376 -5.42 19.11 1.38
CA GLY A 376 -5.14 20.49 1.81
C GLY A 376 -3.71 20.71 2.31
N HIS A 377 -3.06 19.67 2.84
CA HIS A 377 -1.81 19.84 3.57
C HIS A 377 -0.65 18.96 3.07
N ASN A 378 -0.92 17.89 2.31
CA ASN A 378 0.15 16.96 1.95
C ASN A 378 1.07 17.53 0.87
N ALA A 379 2.32 17.72 1.24
CA ALA A 379 3.38 18.26 0.40
C ALA A 379 4.76 17.78 0.90
N ASP A 380 5.82 18.18 0.23
CA ASP A 380 7.20 17.94 0.68
C ASP A 380 7.51 18.76 1.95
N PRO A 381 7.74 18.11 3.11
CA PRO A 381 8.05 18.82 4.35
C PRO A 381 9.38 19.59 4.32
N ASN A 382 10.28 19.25 3.38
CA ASN A 382 11.54 19.96 3.19
C ASN A 382 11.36 21.28 2.44
N ALA A 383 10.25 21.43 1.71
CA ALA A 383 9.95 22.63 0.94
C ALA A 383 8.91 23.54 1.61
N VAL A 384 7.93 22.96 2.33
CA VAL A 384 6.87 23.70 3.01
C VAL A 384 6.51 23.05 4.34
N PRO A 385 6.13 23.82 5.37
CA PRO A 385 5.66 23.25 6.63
C PRO A 385 4.40 22.39 6.45
N VAL A 386 4.42 21.16 6.93
CA VAL A 386 3.26 20.26 7.00
C VAL A 386 2.98 19.97 8.48
N PRO A 387 1.84 20.37 9.03
CA PRO A 387 1.56 20.26 10.47
C PRO A 387 1.13 18.85 10.88
N LEU A 388 1.95 17.84 10.58
CA LEU A 388 1.61 16.42 10.77
C LEU A 388 1.26 16.05 12.20
N ASP A 389 2.00 16.57 13.19
CA ASP A 389 1.76 16.26 14.59
C ASP A 389 0.36 16.74 15.05
N MET A 390 -0.11 17.85 14.50
CA MET A 390 -1.46 18.35 14.74
C MET A 390 -2.48 17.45 14.01
N LEU A 391 -2.32 17.22 12.71
CA LEU A 391 -3.25 16.47 11.86
C LEU A 391 -3.44 15.02 12.35
N THR A 392 -2.39 14.37 12.83
CA THR A 392 -2.45 13.00 13.35
C THR A 392 -2.80 12.92 14.83
N SER A 393 -3.16 14.04 15.47
CA SER A 393 -3.49 14.05 16.90
C SER A 393 -4.94 13.65 17.18
N LYS A 394 -5.19 13.07 18.35
CA LYS A 394 -6.55 12.75 18.84
C LYS A 394 -7.44 14.01 19.00
N PRO A 395 -6.92 15.16 19.54
CA PRO A 395 -7.71 16.40 19.59
C PRO A 395 -8.15 16.90 18.21
N HIS A 396 -7.31 16.84 17.19
CA HIS A 396 -7.69 17.19 15.84
C HIS A 396 -8.79 16.27 15.33
N ALA A 397 -8.61 14.96 15.44
CA ALA A 397 -9.61 13.96 15.07
C ALA A 397 -10.97 14.21 15.75
N ALA A 398 -10.98 14.51 17.05
CA ALA A 398 -12.20 14.88 17.79
C ALA A 398 -12.88 16.13 17.24
N SER A 399 -12.11 17.12 16.75
CA SER A 399 -12.67 18.33 16.13
C SER A 399 -13.41 18.04 14.81
N LEU A 400 -13.06 16.95 14.12
CA LEU A 400 -13.68 16.55 12.87
C LEU A 400 -15.05 15.88 13.06
N CYS A 401 -15.38 15.40 14.27
CA CYS A 401 -16.65 14.72 14.55
C CYS A 401 -17.87 15.58 14.17
N SER A 402 -17.81 16.88 14.45
CA SER A 402 -18.91 17.82 14.16
C SER A 402 -19.07 18.14 12.66
N LYS A 403 -18.09 17.82 11.83
CA LYS A 403 -18.15 17.99 10.37
C LYS A 403 -18.97 16.91 9.66
N VAL A 404 -19.29 15.82 10.37
CA VAL A 404 -20.02 14.68 9.83
C VAL A 404 -21.45 14.65 10.37
N ASN A 405 -22.42 14.46 9.48
CA ASN A 405 -23.80 14.13 9.88
C ASN A 405 -23.94 12.60 9.94
N PRO A 406 -24.24 12.00 11.10
CA PRO A 406 -24.27 10.54 11.25
C PRO A 406 -25.39 9.83 10.49
N ASN A 407 -26.33 10.56 9.92
CA ASN A 407 -27.50 10.01 9.22
C ASN A 407 -27.61 10.44 7.75
N ARG A 408 -26.71 11.30 7.27
CA ARG A 408 -26.76 11.86 5.93
C ARG A 408 -25.36 12.06 5.37
N ALA A 409 -25.18 11.67 4.10
CA ALA A 409 -23.94 11.88 3.39
C ALA A 409 -23.55 13.35 3.32
N GLY A 410 -22.32 13.65 3.74
CA GLY A 410 -21.71 14.97 3.63
C GLY A 410 -21.28 15.27 2.19
N ALA A 411 -21.22 16.58 1.86
CA ALA A 411 -20.48 17.02 0.70
C ALA A 411 -18.97 16.79 0.97
N THR A 412 -18.21 16.45 -0.05
CA THR A 412 -16.76 16.63 0.01
C THR A 412 -16.48 18.14 0.02
N SER A 413 -15.53 18.58 0.85
CA SER A 413 -15.01 19.96 0.77
C SER A 413 -14.77 20.28 -0.71
N SER A 414 -14.98 21.53 -1.12
CA SER A 414 -14.98 22.04 -2.50
C SER A 414 -13.67 21.84 -3.29
N ILE A 415 -12.95 20.78 -2.98
CA ILE A 415 -11.76 20.33 -3.68
C ILE A 415 -12.25 19.72 -4.99
N LYS A 416 -12.09 20.48 -6.05
CA LYS A 416 -12.32 20.02 -7.41
C LYS A 416 -10.99 19.47 -7.92
N GLY A 417 -10.97 18.30 -8.49
CA GLY A 417 -9.78 17.69 -9.06
C GLY A 417 -10.10 16.32 -9.64
N ASP A 418 -9.37 15.93 -10.62
CA ASP A 418 -9.55 14.64 -11.31
C ASP A 418 -8.44 13.68 -10.87
N ALA A 419 -8.32 13.48 -9.55
CA ALA A 419 -7.58 12.34 -9.06
C ALA A 419 -8.46 11.10 -9.28
N ASP A 420 -8.57 10.67 -10.54
CA ASP A 420 -8.99 9.30 -10.81
C ASP A 420 -7.96 8.39 -10.16
N GLY A 421 -8.41 7.61 -9.17
CA GLY A 421 -7.59 6.73 -8.36
C GLY A 421 -6.95 5.56 -9.12
N THR A 422 -6.61 5.77 -10.39
CA THR A 422 -6.05 4.77 -11.31
C THR A 422 -4.52 4.69 -11.24
N GLY A 423 -3.92 5.01 -10.12
CA GLY A 423 -2.49 4.76 -9.91
C GLY A 423 -2.22 3.26 -9.83
N ASP A 424 -1.29 2.78 -10.64
CA ASP A 424 -0.79 1.42 -10.61
C ASP A 424 0.51 1.37 -9.81
N THR A 425 0.53 0.46 -8.88
CA THR A 425 1.57 0.36 -7.86
C THR A 425 1.75 -1.10 -7.55
N ILE A 426 2.85 -1.49 -6.95
CA ILE A 426 2.97 -2.78 -6.28
C ILE A 426 3.21 -2.57 -4.80
N TYR A 427 2.68 -3.47 -4.00
CA TYR A 427 3.06 -3.64 -2.63
C TYR A 427 3.72 -5.00 -2.43
N LEU A 428 4.68 -5.06 -1.51
CA LEU A 428 5.24 -6.30 -1.02
C LEU A 428 5.48 -6.23 0.48
N ALA A 429 5.36 -7.38 1.12
CA ALA A 429 5.73 -7.60 2.50
C ALA A 429 6.75 -8.74 2.59
N ALA A 430 7.72 -8.63 3.48
CA ALA A 430 8.68 -9.68 3.78
C ALA A 430 8.95 -9.77 5.29
N ALA A 431 9.14 -10.97 5.79
CA ALA A 431 9.56 -11.20 7.17
C ALA A 431 10.55 -12.37 7.23
N ASP A 432 11.48 -12.33 8.18
CA ASP A 432 12.53 -13.33 8.34
C ASP A 432 12.51 -13.99 9.73
N ARG A 433 13.33 -15.02 9.87
CA ARG A 433 13.45 -15.79 11.12
C ARG A 433 13.99 -14.99 12.32
N TRP A 434 14.59 -13.84 12.09
CA TRP A 434 15.11 -12.97 13.16
C TRP A 434 14.09 -11.94 13.63
N GLY A 435 12.91 -11.90 12.99
CA GLY A 435 11.81 -11.01 13.36
C GLY A 435 11.84 -9.66 12.67
N ASN A 436 12.70 -9.44 11.68
CA ASN A 436 12.60 -8.26 10.85
C ASN A 436 11.37 -8.35 9.98
N MET A 437 10.66 -7.24 9.84
CA MET A 437 9.45 -7.13 9.00
C MET A 437 9.55 -5.88 8.12
N VAL A 438 9.23 -6.04 6.85
CA VAL A 438 9.29 -4.99 5.84
C VAL A 438 7.91 -4.78 5.22
N SER A 439 7.44 -3.55 5.26
CA SER A 439 6.29 -3.01 4.51
C SER A 439 6.84 -2.12 3.40
N TRP A 440 6.66 -2.51 2.14
CA TRP A 440 7.35 -1.91 1.01
C TRP A 440 6.38 -1.58 -0.11
N ILE A 441 6.42 -0.35 -0.58
CA ILE A 441 5.57 0.10 -1.66
C ILE A 441 6.39 0.85 -2.72
N ASN A 442 6.31 0.36 -3.96
CA ASN A 442 7.12 0.80 -5.09
C ASN A 442 6.23 1.02 -6.32
N SER A 443 6.51 2.05 -7.11
CA SER A 443 5.57 2.43 -8.18
C SER A 443 6.18 3.29 -9.27
N ASN A 444 5.66 3.11 -10.49
CA ASN A 444 5.79 4.07 -11.58
C ASN A 444 4.67 5.14 -11.56
N PHE A 445 3.76 5.11 -10.61
CA PHE A 445 2.53 5.88 -10.42
C PHE A 445 1.39 5.39 -11.31
N ALA A 446 1.16 5.95 -12.48
CA ALA A 446 0.17 5.39 -13.41
C ALA A 446 0.76 4.19 -14.17
N GLY A 447 -0.10 3.33 -14.70
CA GLY A 447 0.35 2.22 -15.54
C GLY A 447 1.24 2.69 -16.69
N TRP A 448 2.43 2.08 -16.79
CA TRP A 448 3.48 2.47 -17.72
C TRP A 448 4.08 3.87 -17.45
N GLY A 449 3.87 4.44 -16.27
CA GLY A 449 4.47 5.69 -15.83
C GLY A 449 4.28 6.84 -16.82
N SER A 450 5.40 7.46 -17.23
CA SER A 450 5.41 8.52 -18.24
C SER A 450 5.15 8.03 -19.66
N GLY A 451 5.15 6.71 -19.90
CA GLY A 451 5.15 6.10 -21.22
C GLY A 451 6.53 6.09 -21.88
N ILE A 452 7.58 6.56 -21.20
CA ILE A 452 8.92 6.75 -21.75
C ILE A 452 9.86 5.67 -21.20
N THR A 453 10.48 4.92 -22.11
CA THR A 453 11.48 3.90 -21.79
C THR A 453 12.90 4.43 -22.03
N VAL A 454 13.82 4.06 -21.15
CA VAL A 454 15.24 4.39 -21.30
C VAL A 454 15.88 3.47 -22.34
N PRO A 455 16.38 4.02 -23.48
CA PRO A 455 16.90 3.23 -24.58
C PRO A 455 18.05 2.31 -24.17
N GLY A 456 17.96 1.02 -24.52
CA GLY A 456 19.00 0.02 -24.23
C GLY A 456 19.11 -0.43 -22.79
N TYR A 457 18.13 -0.02 -21.92
CA TYR A 457 18.08 -0.40 -20.51
C TYR A 457 16.72 -0.94 -20.06
N GLY A 458 15.70 -0.95 -20.92
CA GLY A 458 14.47 -1.74 -20.80
C GLY A 458 13.60 -1.46 -19.56
N PHE A 459 13.61 -0.25 -18.98
CA PHE A 459 12.72 0.16 -17.90
C PHE A 459 12.04 1.50 -18.21
N VAL A 460 10.86 1.68 -17.66
CA VAL A 460 10.03 2.87 -17.82
C VAL A 460 10.36 3.91 -16.76
N LEU A 461 10.33 5.19 -17.12
CA LEU A 461 10.38 6.31 -16.19
C LEU A 461 8.98 6.61 -15.65
N HIS A 462 8.86 6.83 -14.37
CA HIS A 462 7.59 7.12 -13.71
C HIS A 462 7.02 8.50 -14.08
N ASN A 463 5.75 8.72 -13.80
CA ASN A 463 5.07 10.01 -14.04
C ASN A 463 4.62 10.70 -12.75
N ARG A 464 5.32 10.50 -11.65
CA ARG A 464 4.94 11.02 -10.33
C ARG A 464 4.80 12.54 -10.27
N GLY A 465 5.58 13.28 -11.08
CA GLY A 465 5.47 14.73 -11.19
C GLY A 465 4.10 15.22 -11.67
N GLY A 466 3.30 14.35 -12.32
CA GLY A 466 1.89 14.63 -12.64
C GLY A 466 1.02 14.89 -11.41
N LEU A 467 1.48 14.53 -10.22
CA LEU A 467 0.77 14.82 -8.96
C LEU A 467 1.06 16.20 -8.37
N PHE A 468 1.97 16.98 -8.92
CA PHE A 468 2.06 18.40 -8.60
C PHE A 468 0.82 19.16 -9.07
N THR A 469 0.61 20.34 -8.55
CA THR A 469 -0.36 21.32 -9.06
C THR A 469 0.36 22.53 -9.62
N LEU A 470 -0.30 23.23 -10.54
CA LEU A 470 0.13 24.55 -11.03
C LEU A 470 -0.54 25.72 -10.29
N ASP A 471 -1.34 25.47 -9.25
CA ASP A 471 -1.89 26.50 -8.39
C ASP A 471 -0.82 27.02 -7.44
N PRO A 472 -0.39 28.29 -7.54
CA PRO A 472 0.64 28.88 -6.70
C PRO A 472 0.26 28.96 -5.20
N LYS A 473 -1.02 28.81 -4.88
CA LYS A 473 -1.53 28.83 -3.49
C LYS A 473 -1.45 27.47 -2.82
N SER A 474 -1.26 26.39 -3.59
CA SER A 474 -1.19 25.04 -3.04
C SER A 474 0.16 24.77 -2.40
N PRO A 475 0.22 24.11 -1.23
CA PRO A 475 1.48 23.62 -0.68
C PRO A 475 2.18 22.62 -1.61
N ASN A 476 1.43 21.94 -2.48
CA ASN A 476 1.95 20.98 -3.48
C ASN A 476 2.23 21.62 -4.85
N VAL A 477 2.35 22.95 -4.94
CA VAL A 477 2.74 23.61 -6.20
C VAL A 477 4.10 23.12 -6.67
N ILE A 478 4.24 22.94 -7.99
CA ILE A 478 5.50 22.47 -8.59
C ILE A 478 6.64 23.46 -8.35
N ALA A 479 7.79 22.91 -7.98
CA ALA A 479 9.05 23.66 -7.88
C ALA A 479 10.23 22.70 -8.11
N GLY A 480 11.33 23.20 -8.65
CA GLY A 480 12.56 22.44 -8.75
C GLY A 480 13.05 21.97 -7.38
N ASN A 481 13.67 20.81 -7.33
CA ASN A 481 14.19 20.18 -6.11
C ASN A 481 13.13 19.84 -5.04
N LYS A 482 11.86 19.78 -5.39
CA LYS A 482 10.74 19.46 -4.51
C LYS A 482 10.15 18.10 -4.84
N ARG A 483 9.67 17.37 -3.82
CA ARG A 483 8.91 16.12 -3.99
C ARG A 483 7.42 16.43 -4.20
N PRO A 484 6.73 15.77 -5.14
CA PRO A 484 5.28 15.88 -5.27
C PRO A 484 4.57 15.14 -4.13
N TYR A 485 3.28 15.47 -3.92
CA TYR A 485 2.33 14.57 -3.28
C TYR A 485 2.55 13.13 -3.77
N ASN A 486 2.43 12.18 -2.87
CA ASN A 486 2.67 10.78 -3.19
C ASN A 486 1.61 9.86 -2.61
N THR A 487 1.03 9.02 -3.47
CA THR A 487 -0.02 8.07 -3.08
C THR A 487 0.51 6.82 -2.38
N LEU A 488 1.81 6.56 -2.43
CA LEU A 488 2.43 5.36 -1.84
C LEU A 488 2.23 5.30 -0.33
N SER A 489 1.62 4.22 0.16
CA SER A 489 1.19 4.06 1.54
C SER A 489 1.65 2.71 2.10
N ALA A 490 2.70 2.74 2.92
CA ALA A 490 3.14 1.58 3.70
C ALA A 490 2.62 1.69 5.14
N VAL A 491 2.21 0.56 5.71
CA VAL A 491 1.67 0.45 7.08
C VAL A 491 2.40 -0.63 7.86
N LEU A 492 2.66 -0.35 9.13
CA LEU A 492 3.18 -1.30 10.10
C LEU A 492 2.45 -1.12 11.43
N VAL A 493 2.08 -2.20 12.09
CA VAL A 493 1.41 -2.17 13.40
C VAL A 493 2.25 -2.93 14.41
N MET A 494 2.41 -2.30 15.57
CA MET A 494 2.97 -2.92 16.77
C MET A 494 1.83 -3.21 17.76
N GLN A 495 1.95 -4.30 18.50
CA GLN A 495 1.08 -4.60 19.64
C GLN A 495 1.93 -4.80 20.89
N SER A 496 1.68 -4.04 21.95
CA SER A 496 2.42 -4.12 23.21
C SER A 496 3.96 -4.09 23.02
N GLY A 497 4.44 -3.22 22.13
CA GLY A 497 5.87 -3.03 21.85
C GLY A 497 6.51 -4.09 20.95
N ARG A 498 5.72 -5.00 20.35
CA ARG A 498 6.20 -6.02 19.38
C ARG A 498 5.59 -5.80 18.00
N PRO A 499 6.28 -6.15 16.92
CA PRO A 499 5.69 -6.07 15.60
C PRO A 499 4.53 -7.07 15.52
N LEU A 500 3.37 -6.58 15.09
CA LEU A 500 2.18 -7.40 14.87
C LEU A 500 2.03 -7.70 13.39
N LEU A 501 1.98 -6.67 12.55
CA LEU A 501 1.76 -6.86 11.12
C LEU A 501 2.40 -5.76 10.28
N VAL A 502 2.65 -6.11 9.04
CA VAL A 502 2.95 -5.21 7.92
C VAL A 502 1.92 -5.44 6.83
N THR A 503 1.39 -4.35 6.28
CA THR A 503 0.37 -4.42 5.23
C THR A 503 0.41 -3.19 4.34
N GLY A 504 -0.13 -3.34 3.15
CA GLY A 504 -0.33 -2.24 2.22
C GLY A 504 -1.26 -2.63 1.09
N GLN A 505 -1.67 -1.60 0.37
CA GLN A 505 -2.49 -1.74 -0.81
C GLN A 505 -1.90 -0.92 -1.95
N HIS A 506 -2.12 -1.36 -3.17
CA HIS A 506 -1.88 -0.55 -4.35
C HIS A 506 -3.21 0.03 -4.90
N GLY A 507 -3.15 0.96 -5.88
CA GLY A 507 -4.33 1.56 -6.51
C GLY A 507 -4.46 3.08 -6.28
N GLY A 508 -3.38 3.85 -6.36
CA GLY A 508 -3.43 5.30 -6.26
C GLY A 508 -4.01 5.79 -4.92
N ASP A 509 -5.01 6.67 -4.97
CA ASP A 509 -5.69 7.18 -3.76
C ASP A 509 -6.51 6.12 -3.01
N GLN A 510 -6.76 4.97 -3.63
CA GLN A 510 -7.37 3.83 -2.95
C GLN A 510 -6.48 3.30 -1.82
N GLN A 511 -5.17 3.48 -1.90
CA GLN A 511 -4.23 2.98 -0.90
C GLN A 511 -4.55 3.48 0.51
N GLY A 512 -4.85 4.77 0.70
CA GLY A 512 -5.18 5.32 2.01
C GLY A 512 -6.49 4.75 2.56
N GLN A 513 -7.56 4.85 1.79
CA GLN A 513 -8.89 4.40 2.23
C GLN A 513 -9.03 2.88 2.31
N GLY A 514 -8.34 2.15 1.44
CA GLY A 514 -8.34 0.69 1.46
C GLY A 514 -7.56 0.12 2.64
N ASN A 515 -6.38 0.68 2.95
CA ASN A 515 -5.64 0.29 4.15
C ASN A 515 -6.43 0.57 5.44
N MET A 516 -7.16 1.68 5.53
CA MET A 516 -8.07 1.93 6.65
C MET A 516 -9.10 0.80 6.81
N GLN A 517 -9.76 0.38 5.73
CA GLN A 517 -10.74 -0.71 5.75
C GLN A 517 -10.12 -2.04 6.17
N VAL A 518 -8.94 -2.37 5.64
CA VAL A 518 -8.22 -3.61 6.01
C VAL A 518 -7.77 -3.59 7.48
N LEU A 519 -7.25 -2.46 7.96
CA LEU A 519 -6.86 -2.35 9.37
C LEU A 519 -8.07 -2.52 10.30
N VAL A 520 -9.19 -1.91 9.98
CA VAL A 520 -10.45 -2.11 10.72
C VAL A 520 -10.90 -3.58 10.67
N ASN A 521 -10.81 -4.24 9.50
CA ASN A 521 -11.13 -5.67 9.41
C ASN A 521 -10.26 -6.52 10.34
N ILE A 522 -8.97 -6.18 10.48
CA ILE A 522 -8.04 -6.93 11.33
C ILE A 522 -8.17 -6.51 12.80
N LEU A 523 -8.05 -5.22 13.08
CA LEU A 523 -7.89 -4.70 14.44
C LEU A 523 -9.22 -4.62 15.22
N ASP A 524 -10.33 -4.34 14.53
CA ASP A 524 -11.66 -4.22 15.14
C ASP A 524 -12.49 -5.49 14.98
N LEU A 525 -12.45 -6.14 13.82
CA LEU A 525 -13.30 -7.31 13.54
C LEU A 525 -12.58 -8.65 13.76
N GLY A 526 -11.27 -8.65 13.99
CA GLY A 526 -10.48 -9.86 14.23
C GLY A 526 -10.33 -10.76 13.00
N ALA A 527 -10.38 -10.19 11.79
CA ALA A 527 -10.16 -10.93 10.56
C ALA A 527 -8.73 -11.46 10.50
N ASN A 528 -8.55 -12.64 9.93
CA ASN A 528 -7.23 -13.12 9.56
C ASN A 528 -6.71 -12.37 8.31
N MET A 529 -5.43 -12.53 7.98
CA MET A 529 -4.79 -11.76 6.91
C MET A 529 -5.44 -12.00 5.54
N GLN A 530 -5.81 -13.24 5.20
CA GLN A 530 -6.46 -13.53 3.92
C GLN A 530 -7.89 -12.98 3.87
N ALA A 531 -8.68 -13.23 4.92
CA ALA A 531 -10.05 -12.73 5.00
C ALA A 531 -10.10 -11.19 4.97
N ALA A 532 -9.20 -10.52 5.68
CA ALA A 532 -9.14 -9.06 5.71
C ALA A 532 -8.90 -8.44 4.32
N GLY A 533 -8.07 -9.10 3.51
CA GLY A 533 -7.81 -8.71 2.13
C GLY A 533 -8.94 -9.07 1.17
N ASP A 534 -9.61 -10.19 1.41
CA ASP A 534 -10.66 -10.71 0.53
C ASP A 534 -12.02 -10.03 0.75
N MET A 535 -12.29 -9.53 1.96
CA MET A 535 -13.53 -8.82 2.28
C MET A 535 -13.83 -7.72 1.28
N ALA A 536 -15.14 -7.56 0.98
CA ALA A 536 -15.62 -6.55 0.06
C ALA A 536 -15.30 -5.13 0.55
N ARG A 537 -14.90 -4.28 -0.36
CA ARG A 537 -14.44 -2.91 -0.11
C ARG A 537 -15.22 -1.88 -0.89
N PHE A 538 -15.10 -0.63 -0.45
CA PHE A 538 -15.52 0.53 -1.22
C PHE A 538 -14.33 1.35 -1.70
N SER A 539 -14.57 2.13 -2.74
CA SER A 539 -13.71 3.22 -3.20
C SER A 539 -14.55 4.49 -3.32
N HIS A 540 -14.08 5.57 -2.70
CA HIS A 540 -14.73 6.87 -2.78
C HIS A 540 -13.83 7.87 -3.51
N ASN A 541 -14.31 8.41 -4.63
CA ASN A 541 -13.65 9.51 -5.33
C ASN A 541 -13.97 10.83 -4.61
N GLN A 542 -12.93 11.45 -4.04
CA GLN A 542 -13.07 12.68 -3.24
C GLN A 542 -13.60 13.86 -4.05
N VAL A 543 -13.19 13.93 -5.30
CA VAL A 543 -13.47 15.04 -6.20
C VAL A 543 -14.88 15.01 -6.73
N ARG A 544 -15.31 13.84 -7.21
CA ARG A 544 -16.65 13.63 -7.76
C ARG A 544 -17.68 13.34 -6.68
N ASN A 545 -17.26 13.09 -5.44
CA ASN A 545 -18.09 12.61 -4.34
C ASN A 545 -18.89 11.35 -4.74
N GLU A 546 -18.27 10.48 -5.51
CA GLU A 546 -18.86 9.21 -5.98
C GLU A 546 -18.31 8.03 -5.18
N LEU A 547 -19.20 7.12 -4.82
CA LEU A 547 -18.89 5.92 -4.07
C LEU A 547 -19.08 4.69 -4.94
N GLN A 548 -18.04 3.90 -5.10
CA GLN A 548 -18.10 2.58 -5.72
C GLN A 548 -17.97 1.51 -4.64
N MET A 549 -18.78 0.48 -4.73
CA MET A 549 -18.75 -0.65 -3.78
C MET A 549 -18.72 -1.96 -4.57
N GLU A 550 -17.91 -2.92 -4.11
CA GLU A 550 -17.93 -4.26 -4.70
C GLU A 550 -19.34 -4.84 -4.65
N SER A 551 -19.71 -5.64 -5.65
CA SER A 551 -21.09 -6.02 -5.94
C SER A 551 -21.84 -6.62 -4.74
N GLN A 552 -21.20 -7.46 -3.96
CA GLN A 552 -21.79 -8.07 -2.76
C GLN A 552 -22.08 -7.04 -1.67
N LEU A 553 -21.13 -6.13 -1.42
CA LEU A 553 -21.31 -5.04 -0.47
C LEU A 553 -22.39 -4.06 -0.93
N PHE A 554 -22.42 -3.75 -2.23
CA PHE A 554 -23.46 -2.92 -2.82
C PHE A 554 -24.87 -3.54 -2.64
N GLN A 555 -25.02 -4.85 -2.84
CA GLN A 555 -26.26 -5.55 -2.62
C GLN A 555 -26.72 -5.48 -1.15
N LEU A 556 -25.78 -5.58 -0.21
CA LEU A 556 -26.07 -5.58 1.21
C LEU A 556 -26.52 -4.22 1.74
N VAL A 557 -25.78 -3.16 1.43
CA VAL A 557 -25.97 -1.84 2.07
C VAL A 557 -26.20 -0.68 1.09
N GLY A 558 -26.02 -0.89 -0.21
CA GLY A 558 -26.04 0.18 -1.21
C GLY A 558 -27.35 0.96 -1.28
N ALA A 559 -28.51 0.29 -1.18
CA ALA A 559 -29.82 0.94 -1.20
C ALA A 559 -29.99 1.91 -0.01
N ARG A 560 -29.57 1.48 1.19
CA ARG A 560 -29.66 2.33 2.38
C ARG A 560 -28.69 3.52 2.30
N LEU A 561 -27.45 3.29 1.86
CA LEU A 561 -26.49 4.38 1.66
C LEU A 561 -26.98 5.40 0.63
N LYS A 562 -27.62 4.94 -0.46
CA LYS A 562 -28.30 5.86 -1.41
C LYS A 562 -29.38 6.71 -0.72
N SER A 563 -30.21 6.10 0.12
CA SER A 563 -31.25 6.82 0.86
C SER A 563 -30.67 7.85 1.86
N MET A 564 -29.43 7.65 2.31
CA MET A 564 -28.69 8.60 3.12
C MET A 564 -28.02 9.72 2.29
N GLY A 565 -28.10 9.64 0.97
CA GLY A 565 -27.57 10.66 0.05
C GLY A 565 -26.21 10.37 -0.55
N HIS A 566 -25.64 9.18 -0.36
CA HIS A 566 -24.41 8.80 -1.05
C HIS A 566 -24.66 8.51 -2.54
N ALA A 567 -23.80 9.00 -3.42
CA ALA A 567 -23.81 8.67 -4.85
C ALA A 567 -23.16 7.29 -5.10
N VAL A 568 -23.87 6.24 -4.72
CA VAL A 568 -23.35 4.84 -4.72
C VAL A 568 -23.55 4.17 -6.06
N LYS A 569 -22.49 3.53 -6.56
CA LYS A 569 -22.52 2.63 -7.73
C LYS A 569 -21.98 1.25 -7.32
N SER A 570 -22.50 0.19 -7.96
CA SER A 570 -21.84 -1.11 -7.91
C SER A 570 -20.54 -1.04 -8.70
N SER A 571 -19.48 -1.62 -8.15
CA SER A 571 -18.23 -1.84 -8.87
C SER A 571 -18.31 -3.21 -9.55
N ASP A 572 -18.04 -3.24 -10.82
CA ASP A 572 -18.01 -4.42 -11.69
C ASP A 572 -16.57 -4.87 -12.02
N GLY A 573 -15.66 -4.70 -11.08
CA GLY A 573 -14.23 -4.97 -11.26
C GLY A 573 -13.36 -3.73 -11.25
N SER A 574 -13.92 -2.60 -10.87
CA SER A 574 -13.18 -1.35 -10.67
C SER A 574 -12.22 -1.45 -9.48
N PRO A 575 -11.09 -0.78 -9.53
CA PRO A 575 -9.98 -0.97 -8.60
C PRO A 575 -10.33 -0.53 -7.17
N VAL A 576 -10.64 -1.50 -6.34
CA VAL A 576 -10.70 -1.30 -4.87
C VAL A 576 -9.33 -1.53 -4.22
N GLY A 577 -8.28 -1.58 -5.05
CA GLY A 577 -6.90 -1.83 -4.66
C GLY A 577 -6.60 -3.30 -4.36
N GLY A 578 -5.34 -3.68 -4.53
CA GLY A 578 -4.83 -4.99 -4.12
C GLY A 578 -4.34 -4.96 -2.69
N PHE A 579 -4.28 -6.10 -2.04
CA PHE A 579 -3.87 -6.26 -0.65
C PHE A 579 -2.82 -7.35 -0.53
N GLU A 580 -1.75 -7.04 0.18
CA GLU A 580 -0.81 -8.03 0.71
C GLU A 580 -0.47 -7.68 2.16
N GLY A 581 -0.19 -8.71 2.96
CA GLY A 581 0.21 -8.48 4.34
C GLY A 581 0.75 -9.72 5.02
N ILE A 582 1.54 -9.48 6.05
CA ILE A 582 2.13 -10.50 6.92
C ILE A 582 1.85 -10.12 8.37
N MET A 583 1.36 -11.08 9.17
CA MET A 583 1.15 -10.95 10.60
C MET A 583 2.06 -11.94 11.33
N PHE A 584 2.66 -11.50 12.42
CA PHE A 584 3.40 -12.37 13.33
C PHE A 584 2.48 -12.88 14.45
N THR A 585 2.56 -14.17 14.75
CA THR A 585 1.85 -14.82 15.86
C THR A 585 2.88 -15.48 16.79
N PRO A 586 3.04 -15.02 18.04
CA PRO A 586 3.93 -15.65 18.98
C PRO A 586 3.42 -17.03 19.40
N GLU A 587 4.33 -17.98 19.69
CA GLU A 587 3.98 -19.24 20.32
C GLU A 587 3.46 -19.01 21.75
N ALA A 588 2.53 -19.84 22.19
CA ALA A 588 2.02 -19.78 23.56
C ALA A 588 3.17 -20.03 24.56
N GLY A 589 3.35 -19.09 25.51
CA GLY A 589 4.44 -19.16 26.49
C GLY A 589 5.83 -18.77 25.97
N ALA A 590 5.92 -18.30 24.72
CA ALA A 590 7.19 -17.85 24.15
C ALA A 590 7.79 -16.70 24.93
N SER A 591 9.06 -16.81 25.27
CA SER A 591 9.84 -15.68 25.77
C SER A 591 9.87 -14.54 24.76
N PRO A 592 9.98 -13.30 25.20
CA PRO A 592 9.92 -12.12 24.33
C PRO A 592 11.12 -11.94 23.39
N GLY A 593 11.63 -13.00 22.80
CA GLY A 593 12.76 -12.96 21.85
C GLY A 593 14.04 -12.36 22.44
N CYS A 594 15.07 -12.21 21.61
CA CYS A 594 16.33 -11.60 22.02
C CYS A 594 16.14 -10.20 22.59
N ALA A 595 16.78 -9.90 23.72
CA ALA A 595 16.84 -8.53 24.23
C ALA A 595 17.54 -7.62 23.21
N ALA A 596 17.09 -6.38 23.06
CA ALA A 596 17.67 -5.42 22.11
C ALA A 596 19.18 -5.21 22.30
N ALA A 597 19.69 -5.46 23.50
CA ALA A 597 21.11 -5.32 23.84
C ALA A 597 21.96 -6.54 23.44
N ASP A 598 21.36 -7.67 23.06
CA ASP A 598 22.12 -8.88 22.74
C ASP A 598 22.46 -8.93 21.24
N ALA A 599 23.59 -8.32 20.90
CA ALA A 599 24.12 -8.29 19.54
C ALA A 599 24.48 -9.68 18.98
N LYS A 600 24.53 -10.71 19.83
CA LYS A 600 24.90 -12.10 19.47
C LYS A 600 23.68 -13.01 19.35
N CYS A 601 22.49 -12.53 19.69
CA CYS A 601 21.31 -13.35 19.63
C CYS A 601 20.88 -13.63 18.19
N THR A 602 21.13 -14.84 17.77
CA THR A 602 20.72 -15.39 16.47
C THR A 602 19.54 -16.36 16.58
N ALA A 603 18.93 -16.47 17.76
CA ALA A 603 17.80 -17.35 17.97
C ALA A 603 16.61 -16.92 17.11
N PRO A 604 15.95 -17.87 16.41
CA PRO A 604 14.71 -17.57 15.73
C PRO A 604 13.68 -17.01 16.69
N ILE A 605 12.86 -16.08 16.20
CA ILE A 605 11.74 -15.58 16.99
C ILE A 605 10.78 -16.75 17.28
N ALA A 606 10.36 -16.90 18.55
CA ALA A 606 9.45 -17.99 18.92
C ALA A 606 8.03 -17.64 18.46
N GLY A 607 7.61 -18.21 17.35
CA GLY A 607 6.33 -17.94 16.73
C GLY A 607 6.32 -18.33 15.26
N PHE A 608 5.34 -17.84 14.55
CA PHE A 608 5.18 -18.05 13.12
C PHE A 608 4.52 -16.84 12.46
N TYR A 609 4.70 -16.75 11.17
CA TYR A 609 4.09 -15.73 10.33
C TYR A 609 2.83 -16.28 9.67
N ARG A 610 1.86 -15.41 9.47
CA ARG A 610 0.62 -15.62 8.73
C ARG A 610 0.54 -14.56 7.64
N ALA A 611 0.26 -14.95 6.41
CA ALA A 611 0.16 -14.00 5.31
C ALA A 611 -1.09 -14.22 4.47
N GLY A 612 -1.63 -13.11 3.97
CA GLY A 612 -2.64 -13.06 2.93
C GLY A 612 -2.12 -12.35 1.69
N SER A 613 -2.72 -12.63 0.55
CA SER A 613 -2.41 -11.99 -0.72
C SER A 613 -3.67 -11.79 -1.56
N ASN A 614 -3.62 -10.81 -2.44
CA ASN A 614 -4.76 -10.39 -3.24
C ASN A 614 -5.25 -11.48 -4.19
N PHE A 615 -6.56 -11.77 -4.15
CA PHE A 615 -7.19 -12.69 -5.10
C PHE A 615 -7.70 -11.98 -6.36
N ARG A 616 -7.79 -10.65 -6.33
CA ARG A 616 -8.24 -9.82 -7.46
C ARG A 616 -7.18 -9.68 -8.55
N GLU A 617 -5.99 -10.19 -8.27
CA GLU A 617 -4.82 -10.26 -9.16
C GLU A 617 -4.08 -11.59 -8.95
N ASP A 618 -2.86 -11.70 -9.49
CA ASP A 618 -2.01 -12.89 -9.38
C ASP A 618 -1.33 -13.05 -8.01
N GLY A 619 -1.78 -12.37 -6.97
CA GLY A 619 -1.12 -12.28 -5.67
C GLY A 619 -0.72 -13.63 -5.05
N LEU A 620 0.50 -13.71 -4.51
CA LEU A 620 1.02 -14.88 -3.81
C LEU A 620 1.69 -14.51 -2.49
N ALA A 621 1.29 -15.21 -1.43
CA ALA A 621 2.09 -15.36 -0.21
C ALA A 621 2.82 -16.70 -0.25
N ALA A 622 4.12 -16.73 0.08
CA ALA A 622 4.93 -17.93 0.12
C ALA A 622 5.91 -17.88 1.28
N GLY A 623 6.05 -19.00 2.01
CA GLY A 623 6.91 -19.07 3.19
C GLY A 623 7.45 -20.49 3.43
N PHE A 624 8.36 -20.63 4.44
CA PHE A 624 8.99 -21.91 4.79
C PHE A 624 9.29 -22.04 6.27
#